data_f1feb0955d9a0fcf984e0d4aea7db9e2
#
_entry.id   f1feb0955d9a0fcf984e0d4aea7db9e2
#
_cell.length_a   1.000
_cell.length_b   1.000
_cell.length_c   1.000
_cell.angle_alpha   90.00
_cell.angle_beta   90.00
_cell.angle_gamma   90.00
#
_symmetry.space_group_name_H-M   'P 1'
#
loop_
_entity.id
_entity.type
_entity.pdbx_description
1 polymer ?
#
loop_
_entity_poly.entity_id
_entity_poly.type
_entity_poly.pdbx_seq_one_letter_code
_entity_poly.pdbx_strand_id
1 'polypeptide(L)'
;MAEAEPDHPQITPEEVLNRVAAAGGHLLLQDLKPDELKAWRHAARTAQLRLLRAGTARLSKWTSGNSLRISVSDPTAPPKPPRQTSSPKPTPKSQDHGDFIGRDVRVPSKLPKVPHALVVEMQDGMARRDADRWRPYHSRAFVPDWIPDVPRQKTGRMLRIWQAILDEAGFRGYRVRIGGQRRGEHVTIEAGRDEFRLTGGGTQNGLWLKLHPEEGYRRQKNTFWSDAQDRPLEQQLGAMFDRLELMIKAAVERREEEDRQAAERQRRWEAAMAKARKQFAEQHRKDALRERIDEAREAEDIRAYAAALRCSAETVDPSRRDDVIAWATWAQTYADEIDPVRNRAGTPATPEPGRDDLAPYLHGLSPWGPS
;
A
#
# COMPACT_ATOMS: atom_id res chain seq x y z
N MET A 1 -8.52 -56.67 7.97
CA MET A 1 -7.83 -56.07 6.81
C MET A 1 -7.97 -54.57 6.98
N ALA A 2 -6.88 -53.89 7.41
CA ALA A 2 -6.86 -52.43 7.54
C ALA A 2 -6.58 -51.86 6.15
N GLU A 3 -7.50 -51.07 5.64
CA GLU A 3 -7.30 -50.30 4.42
C GLU A 3 -6.18 -49.27 4.67
N ALA A 4 -5.13 -49.34 3.87
CA ALA A 4 -4.05 -48.36 3.88
C ALA A 4 -4.61 -47.00 3.44
N GLU A 5 -4.52 -46.00 4.31
CA GLU A 5 -4.79 -44.60 3.94
C GLU A 5 -3.94 -44.22 2.73
N PRO A 6 -4.48 -43.46 1.76
CA PRO A 6 -3.71 -43.03 0.61
C PRO A 6 -2.59 -42.08 1.06
N ASP A 7 -1.38 -42.44 0.62
CA ASP A 7 -0.12 -41.70 0.85
C ASP A 7 -0.27 -40.29 0.32
N HIS A 8 -0.61 -39.30 1.19
CA HIS A 8 -0.66 -37.91 0.82
C HIS A 8 0.76 -37.37 0.67
N PRO A 9 1.11 -36.71 -0.41
CA PRO A 9 2.43 -36.18 -0.62
C PRO A 9 2.79 -35.20 0.52
N GLN A 10 3.71 -35.63 1.39
CA GLN A 10 4.20 -34.80 2.49
C GLN A 10 5.24 -33.83 1.95
N ILE A 11 4.78 -32.62 1.57
CA ILE A 11 5.67 -31.54 1.13
C ILE A 11 6.25 -30.85 2.36
N THR A 12 7.58 -30.85 2.49
CA THR A 12 8.28 -30.24 3.63
C THR A 12 8.57 -28.75 3.38
N PRO A 13 8.72 -27.93 4.45
CA PRO A 13 9.14 -26.54 4.32
C PRO A 13 10.50 -26.35 3.63
N GLU A 14 11.43 -27.29 3.86
CA GLU A 14 12.75 -27.32 3.23
C GLU A 14 12.63 -27.55 1.71
N GLU A 15 11.78 -28.43 1.28
CA GLU A 15 11.51 -28.67 -0.14
C GLU A 15 10.97 -27.43 -0.84
N VAL A 16 10.06 -26.68 -0.19
CA VAL A 16 9.58 -25.39 -0.70
C VAL A 16 10.71 -24.41 -0.92
N LEU A 17 11.60 -24.26 0.07
CA LEU A 17 12.73 -23.34 -0.01
C LEU A 17 13.73 -23.75 -1.09
N ASN A 18 14.07 -25.04 -1.17
CA ASN A 18 14.98 -25.57 -2.18
C ASN A 18 14.44 -25.36 -3.60
N ARG A 19 13.16 -25.65 -3.84
CA ARG A 19 12.55 -25.42 -5.16
C ARG A 19 12.46 -23.94 -5.53
N VAL A 20 12.16 -23.07 -4.56
CA VAL A 20 12.14 -21.63 -4.81
C VAL A 20 13.56 -21.11 -5.11
N ALA A 21 14.58 -21.58 -4.40
CA ALA A 21 15.97 -21.22 -4.66
C ALA A 21 16.44 -21.71 -6.04
N ALA A 22 16.13 -22.97 -6.39
CA ALA A 22 16.44 -23.53 -7.71
C ALA A 22 15.75 -22.79 -8.86
N ALA A 23 14.56 -22.21 -8.59
CA ALA A 23 13.80 -21.40 -9.55
C ALA A 23 14.17 -19.88 -9.52
N GLY A 24 15.33 -19.52 -8.99
CA GLY A 24 15.81 -18.13 -8.96
C GLY A 24 14.97 -17.20 -8.09
N GLY A 25 14.39 -17.71 -7.00
CA GLY A 25 13.60 -16.94 -6.05
C GLY A 25 12.11 -16.83 -6.35
N HIS A 26 11.65 -17.40 -7.48
CA HIS A 26 10.25 -17.37 -7.90
C HIS A 26 9.80 -18.76 -8.39
N LEU A 27 8.87 -19.39 -7.71
CA LEU A 27 8.29 -20.68 -8.06
C LEU A 27 6.84 -20.51 -8.47
N LEU A 28 6.47 -21.02 -9.64
CA LEU A 28 5.09 -21.09 -10.11
C LEU A 28 4.71 -22.57 -10.31
N LEU A 29 3.74 -23.02 -9.53
CA LEU A 29 3.14 -24.35 -9.64
C LEU A 29 1.76 -24.20 -10.28
N GLN A 30 1.49 -24.96 -11.34
CA GLN A 30 0.23 -24.93 -12.08
C GLN A 30 -0.43 -26.30 -12.03
N ASP A 31 -1.74 -26.34 -12.25
CA ASP A 31 -2.57 -27.56 -12.36
C ASP A 31 -2.45 -28.53 -11.16
N LEU A 32 -2.23 -27.98 -9.96
CA LEU A 32 -2.18 -28.78 -8.73
C LEU A 32 -3.55 -29.37 -8.40
N LYS A 33 -3.57 -30.64 -7.97
CA LYS A 33 -4.76 -31.23 -7.37
C LYS A 33 -5.11 -30.49 -6.06
N PRO A 34 -6.39 -30.47 -5.64
CA PRO A 34 -6.81 -29.75 -4.43
C PRO A 34 -6.02 -30.12 -3.18
N ASP A 35 -5.67 -31.37 -2.99
CA ASP A 35 -4.90 -31.86 -1.84
C ASP A 35 -3.43 -31.47 -1.93
N GLU A 36 -2.81 -31.53 -3.10
CA GLU A 36 -1.46 -31.04 -3.35
C GLU A 36 -1.37 -29.55 -3.11
N LEU A 37 -2.34 -28.77 -3.60
CA LEU A 37 -2.40 -27.33 -3.36
C LEU A 37 -2.50 -27.01 -1.87
N LYS A 38 -3.26 -27.79 -1.10
CA LYS A 38 -3.39 -27.65 0.35
C LYS A 38 -2.05 -27.96 1.06
N ALA A 39 -1.37 -29.04 0.66
CA ALA A 39 -0.07 -29.44 1.21
C ALA A 39 1.00 -28.37 0.93
N TRP A 40 1.08 -27.90 -0.32
CA TRP A 40 2.00 -26.80 -0.70
C TRP A 40 1.74 -25.50 0.05
N ARG A 41 0.50 -25.13 0.23
CA ARG A 41 0.13 -23.92 1.01
C ARG A 41 0.52 -24.02 2.47
N HIS A 42 0.37 -25.20 3.07
CA HIS A 42 0.76 -25.46 4.46
C HIS A 42 2.28 -25.41 4.62
N ALA A 43 3.04 -26.10 3.77
CA ALA A 43 4.48 -26.09 3.78
C ALA A 43 5.06 -24.68 3.55
N ALA A 44 4.53 -23.92 2.59
CA ALA A 44 4.93 -22.54 2.33
C ALA A 44 4.63 -21.60 3.52
N ARG A 45 3.54 -21.81 4.25
CA ARG A 45 3.25 -21.05 5.47
C ARG A 45 4.27 -21.31 6.57
N THR A 46 4.64 -22.56 6.76
CA THR A 46 5.62 -22.96 7.76
C THR A 46 7.03 -22.45 7.39
N ALA A 47 7.42 -22.53 6.11
CA ALA A 47 8.65 -21.94 5.60
C ALA A 47 8.70 -20.42 5.81
N GLN A 48 7.59 -19.69 5.55
CA GLN A 48 7.47 -18.26 5.79
C GLN A 48 7.71 -17.89 7.27
N LEU A 49 7.13 -18.64 8.21
CA LEU A 49 7.31 -18.39 9.63
C LEU A 49 8.76 -18.65 10.09
N ARG A 50 9.43 -19.66 9.53
CA ARG A 50 10.85 -19.94 9.81
C ARG A 50 11.76 -18.80 9.31
N LEU A 51 11.58 -18.34 8.08
CA LEU A 51 12.35 -17.23 7.51
C LEU A 51 12.12 -15.91 8.26
N LEU A 52 10.89 -15.62 8.69
CA LEU A 52 10.59 -14.44 9.50
C LEU A 52 11.27 -14.49 10.87
N ARG A 53 11.31 -15.64 11.52
CA ARG A 53 12.02 -15.83 12.80
C ARG A 53 13.54 -15.72 12.67
N ALA A 54 14.09 -16.17 11.54
CA ALA A 54 15.51 -16.09 11.25
C ALA A 54 15.95 -14.70 10.75
N GLY A 55 15.00 -13.83 10.35
CA GLY A 55 15.30 -12.50 9.81
C GLY A 55 16.05 -12.50 8.45
N THR A 56 16.14 -13.66 7.79
CA THR A 56 17.01 -13.86 6.62
C THR A 56 16.34 -13.58 5.28
N ALA A 57 15.03 -13.73 5.18
CA ALA A 57 14.29 -13.50 3.94
C ALA A 57 12.79 -13.35 4.18
N ARG A 58 12.08 -12.73 3.23
CA ARG A 58 10.60 -12.65 3.20
C ARG A 58 10.05 -13.58 2.14
N LEU A 59 9.16 -14.50 2.52
CA LEU A 59 8.44 -15.36 1.60
C LEU A 59 7.02 -14.81 1.42
N SER A 60 6.62 -14.59 0.16
CA SER A 60 5.26 -14.23 -0.21
C SER A 60 4.63 -15.37 -1.03
N LYS A 61 3.32 -15.57 -0.86
CA LYS A 61 2.56 -16.59 -1.58
C LYS A 61 1.27 -16.00 -2.12
N TRP A 62 0.92 -16.38 -3.33
CA TRP A 62 -0.31 -16.00 -3.99
C TRP A 62 -0.94 -17.22 -4.66
N THR A 63 -2.26 -17.37 -4.57
CA THR A 63 -2.99 -18.51 -5.11
C THR A 63 -4.05 -18.02 -6.08
N SER A 64 -4.13 -18.63 -7.27
CA SER A 64 -5.17 -18.37 -8.27
C SER A 64 -5.66 -19.70 -8.86
N GLY A 65 -6.90 -20.07 -8.57
CA GLY A 65 -7.44 -21.36 -8.96
C GLY A 65 -6.58 -22.52 -8.43
N ASN A 66 -6.14 -23.41 -9.32
CA ASN A 66 -5.26 -24.54 -9.02
C ASN A 66 -3.78 -24.21 -9.12
N SER A 67 -3.41 -22.94 -9.14
CA SER A 67 -2.03 -22.49 -9.25
C SER A 67 -1.57 -21.80 -7.97
N LEU A 68 -0.31 -22.03 -7.58
CA LEU A 68 0.33 -21.41 -6.43
C LEU A 68 1.64 -20.75 -6.87
N ARG A 69 1.77 -19.46 -6.57
CA ARG A 69 3.00 -18.70 -6.78
C ARG A 69 3.67 -18.43 -5.43
N ILE A 70 4.94 -18.78 -5.32
CA ILE A 70 5.76 -18.53 -4.14
C ILE A 70 6.96 -17.70 -4.57
N SER A 71 7.29 -16.64 -3.83
CA SER A 71 8.48 -15.82 -4.07
C SER A 71 9.19 -15.50 -2.77
N VAL A 72 10.52 -15.50 -2.82
CA VAL A 72 11.40 -15.10 -1.70
C VAL A 72 12.10 -13.81 -2.08
N SER A 73 12.11 -12.84 -1.17
CA SER A 73 12.78 -11.55 -1.32
C SER A 73 13.71 -11.31 -0.14
N ASP A 74 14.84 -10.67 -0.41
CA ASP A 74 15.78 -10.22 0.62
C ASP A 74 15.11 -9.11 1.47
N PRO A 75 15.06 -9.21 2.80
CA PRO A 75 14.48 -8.21 3.67
C PRO A 75 15.28 -6.89 3.68
N THR A 76 16.57 -6.96 3.32
CA THR A 76 17.49 -5.81 3.27
C THR A 76 17.51 -5.12 1.89
N ALA A 77 16.95 -5.76 0.86
CA ALA A 77 16.86 -5.15 -0.45
C ALA A 77 15.97 -3.89 -0.36
N PRO A 78 16.45 -2.72 -0.86
CA PRO A 78 15.62 -1.54 -0.93
C PRO A 78 14.33 -1.87 -1.70
N PRO A 79 13.17 -1.32 -1.29
CA PRO A 79 11.93 -1.55 -2.01
C PRO A 79 12.20 -1.27 -3.49
N LYS A 80 11.93 -2.26 -4.36
CA LYS A 80 12.04 -2.06 -5.81
C LYS A 80 11.32 -0.76 -6.11
N PRO A 81 11.97 0.20 -6.81
CA PRO A 81 11.28 1.41 -7.23
C PRO A 81 9.97 0.96 -7.89
N PRO A 82 8.85 1.63 -7.61
CA PRO A 82 7.59 1.28 -8.21
C PRO A 82 7.86 1.07 -9.69
N ARG A 83 7.55 -0.14 -10.17
CA ARG A 83 7.76 -0.52 -11.57
C ARG A 83 7.25 0.66 -12.37
N GLN A 84 8.15 1.37 -13.05
CA GLN A 84 7.75 2.43 -13.96
C GLN A 84 6.76 1.75 -14.89
N THR A 85 5.50 1.88 -14.57
CA THR A 85 4.44 1.55 -15.49
C THR A 85 4.81 2.32 -16.75
N SER A 86 5.06 1.57 -17.81
CA SER A 86 5.25 2.10 -19.17
C SER A 86 4.58 3.46 -19.27
N SER A 87 5.36 4.47 -19.70
CA SER A 87 4.98 5.88 -19.82
C SER A 87 3.47 6.02 -19.97
N PRO A 88 2.78 6.78 -19.14
CA PRO A 88 1.33 6.86 -19.18
C PRO A 88 0.98 7.13 -20.64
N LYS A 89 0.25 6.21 -21.27
CA LYS A 89 -0.38 6.51 -22.55
C LYS A 89 -0.98 7.89 -22.39
N PRO A 90 -0.79 8.82 -23.34
CA PRO A 90 -1.26 10.18 -23.19
C PRO A 90 -2.70 10.10 -22.69
N THR A 91 -2.89 10.59 -21.49
CA THR A 91 -4.21 10.70 -20.88
C THR A 91 -5.04 11.46 -21.89
N PRO A 92 -6.19 10.95 -22.36
CA PRO A 92 -7.07 11.75 -23.17
C PRO A 92 -7.24 13.07 -22.41
N LYS A 93 -7.04 14.21 -23.11
CA LYS A 93 -7.14 15.56 -22.54
C LYS A 93 -8.29 15.56 -21.55
N SER A 94 -8.06 16.00 -20.32
CA SER A 94 -9.07 16.04 -19.28
C SER A 94 -10.29 16.73 -19.90
N GLN A 95 -11.31 15.95 -20.23
CA GLN A 95 -12.60 16.51 -20.61
C GLN A 95 -13.10 17.19 -19.35
N ASP A 96 -13.53 18.41 -19.49
CA ASP A 96 -14.05 19.20 -18.38
C ASP A 96 -15.30 18.47 -17.86
N HIS A 97 -15.16 17.78 -16.72
CA HIS A 97 -16.19 16.96 -16.12
C HIS A 97 -17.30 17.86 -15.52
N GLY A 98 -18.06 18.48 -16.33
CA GLY A 98 -19.14 19.41 -15.96
C GLY A 98 -19.95 19.84 -17.17
N ASP A 99 -19.38 19.71 -18.36
CA ASP A 99 -20.01 20.15 -19.60
C ASP A 99 -21.27 19.34 -20.00
N PHE A 100 -21.46 18.18 -19.35
CA PHE A 100 -22.55 17.26 -19.67
C PHE A 100 -23.73 17.31 -18.69
N ILE A 101 -23.65 18.11 -17.62
CA ILE A 101 -24.73 18.23 -16.62
C ILE A 101 -25.98 18.86 -17.30
N GLY A 102 -27.15 18.25 -17.05
CA GLY A 102 -28.42 18.67 -17.63
C GLY A 102 -28.68 18.14 -19.04
N ARG A 103 -27.81 17.24 -19.57
CA ARG A 103 -28.06 16.62 -20.87
C ARG A 103 -29.09 15.49 -20.78
N ASP A 104 -30.11 15.53 -21.62
CA ASP A 104 -31.07 14.44 -21.74
C ASP A 104 -30.47 13.21 -22.43
N VAL A 105 -30.67 12.04 -21.83
CA VAL A 105 -30.30 10.74 -22.40
C VAL A 105 -31.51 10.12 -23.09
N ARG A 106 -31.44 9.98 -24.39
CA ARG A 106 -32.53 9.42 -25.20
C ARG A 106 -32.45 7.89 -25.24
N VAL A 107 -33.49 7.23 -24.78
CA VAL A 107 -33.63 5.79 -24.93
C VAL A 107 -34.24 5.47 -26.29
N PRO A 108 -33.60 4.61 -27.12
CA PRO A 108 -34.11 4.28 -28.45
C PRO A 108 -35.45 3.48 -28.33
N SER A 109 -36.38 3.72 -29.25
CA SER A 109 -37.65 2.99 -29.29
C SER A 109 -37.47 1.52 -29.65
N LYS A 110 -36.41 1.20 -30.41
CA LYS A 110 -36.00 -0.18 -30.79
C LYS A 110 -34.48 -0.28 -30.59
N LEU A 111 -33.98 -1.50 -30.33
CA LEU A 111 -32.53 -1.74 -30.36
C LEU A 111 -31.95 -1.44 -31.74
N PRO A 112 -30.73 -0.88 -31.82
CA PRO A 112 -30.05 -0.66 -33.10
C PRO A 112 -29.77 -2.01 -33.81
N LYS A 113 -29.52 -1.97 -35.12
CA LYS A 113 -29.18 -3.19 -35.90
C LYS A 113 -27.93 -3.89 -35.36
N VAL A 114 -26.99 -3.12 -34.83
CA VAL A 114 -25.77 -3.62 -34.16
C VAL A 114 -25.78 -3.04 -32.74
N PRO A 115 -26.30 -3.76 -31.75
CA PRO A 115 -26.27 -3.34 -30.38
C PRO A 115 -24.85 -3.37 -29.80
N HIS A 116 -24.62 -2.67 -28.70
CA HIS A 116 -23.36 -2.75 -27.95
C HIS A 116 -23.12 -4.21 -27.48
N ALA A 117 -21.86 -4.68 -27.49
CA ALA A 117 -21.51 -6.08 -27.16
C ALA A 117 -22.08 -6.52 -25.81
N LEU A 118 -22.00 -5.70 -24.77
CA LEU A 118 -22.57 -6.00 -23.45
C LEU A 118 -24.10 -6.16 -23.49
N VAL A 119 -24.81 -5.43 -24.36
CA VAL A 119 -26.27 -5.58 -24.51
C VAL A 119 -26.59 -6.92 -25.15
N VAL A 120 -25.80 -7.38 -26.11
CA VAL A 120 -25.95 -8.71 -26.73
C VAL A 120 -25.76 -9.80 -25.67
N GLU A 121 -24.69 -9.71 -24.86
CA GLU A 121 -24.44 -10.66 -23.76
C GLU A 121 -25.56 -10.63 -22.71
N MET A 122 -26.08 -9.45 -22.37
CA MET A 122 -27.26 -9.32 -21.48
C MET A 122 -28.48 -10.02 -22.07
N GLN A 123 -28.73 -9.82 -23.37
CA GLN A 123 -29.87 -10.45 -24.05
C GLN A 123 -29.77 -11.97 -24.00
N ASP A 124 -28.60 -12.53 -24.30
CA ASP A 124 -28.37 -13.97 -24.27
C ASP A 124 -28.46 -14.54 -22.85
N GLY A 125 -27.94 -13.83 -21.86
CA GLY A 125 -28.02 -14.23 -20.47
C GLY A 125 -29.43 -14.18 -19.91
N MET A 126 -30.20 -13.14 -20.25
CA MET A 126 -31.63 -13.05 -19.88
C MET A 126 -32.46 -14.15 -20.54
N ALA A 127 -32.20 -14.45 -21.82
CA ALA A 127 -32.85 -15.56 -22.52
C ALA A 127 -32.55 -16.91 -21.89
N ARG A 128 -31.31 -17.18 -21.53
CA ARG A 128 -30.88 -18.39 -20.79
C ARG A 128 -31.61 -18.51 -19.45
N ARG A 129 -31.63 -17.43 -18.67
CA ARG A 129 -32.32 -17.38 -17.36
C ARG A 129 -33.83 -17.67 -17.51
N ASP A 130 -34.45 -17.12 -18.53
CA ASP A 130 -35.89 -17.36 -18.80
C ASP A 130 -36.19 -18.80 -19.23
N ALA A 131 -35.32 -19.37 -20.08
CA ALA A 131 -35.42 -20.77 -20.50
C ALA A 131 -35.27 -21.78 -19.33
N ASP A 132 -34.45 -21.47 -18.36
CA ASP A 132 -34.15 -22.29 -17.19
C ASP A 132 -35.06 -21.98 -15.98
N ARG A 133 -36.01 -21.08 -16.11
CA ARG A 133 -36.83 -20.59 -14.99
C ARG A 133 -37.57 -21.71 -14.26
N TRP A 134 -38.00 -22.73 -15.02
CA TRP A 134 -38.78 -23.84 -14.51
C TRP A 134 -37.92 -25.07 -14.13
N ARG A 135 -36.61 -25.00 -14.34
CA ARG A 135 -35.70 -26.09 -13.97
C ARG A 135 -35.35 -26.04 -12.48
N PRO A 136 -35.08 -27.19 -11.84
CA PRO A 136 -34.56 -27.25 -10.48
C PRO A 136 -33.27 -26.38 -10.36
N TYR A 137 -33.05 -25.72 -9.22
CA TYR A 137 -31.95 -24.79 -9.00
C TYR A 137 -30.56 -25.37 -9.38
N HIS A 138 -30.31 -26.62 -9.05
CA HIS A 138 -29.05 -27.35 -9.34
C HIS A 138 -28.80 -27.67 -10.82
N SER A 139 -29.83 -27.60 -11.65
CA SER A 139 -29.77 -27.86 -13.10
C SER A 139 -29.87 -26.60 -13.96
N ARG A 140 -29.90 -25.40 -13.34
CA ARG A 140 -29.93 -24.12 -14.06
C ARG A 140 -28.56 -23.77 -14.60
N ALA A 141 -28.52 -23.28 -15.85
CA ALA A 141 -27.31 -22.73 -16.42
C ALA A 141 -26.83 -21.53 -15.59
N PHE A 142 -25.52 -21.41 -15.42
CA PHE A 142 -24.94 -20.24 -14.77
C PHE A 142 -25.20 -18.98 -15.61
N VAL A 143 -25.79 -17.97 -14.99
CA VAL A 143 -25.96 -16.63 -15.56
C VAL A 143 -25.21 -15.65 -14.64
N PRO A 144 -24.25 -14.89 -15.16
CA PRO A 144 -23.48 -13.92 -14.37
C PRO A 144 -24.35 -12.90 -13.63
N ASP A 145 -23.91 -12.46 -12.45
CA ASP A 145 -24.67 -11.55 -11.57
C ASP A 145 -24.87 -10.14 -12.19
N TRP A 146 -23.98 -9.74 -13.11
CA TRP A 146 -24.07 -8.45 -13.78
C TRP A 146 -25.21 -8.37 -14.80
N ILE A 147 -25.75 -9.51 -15.24
CA ILE A 147 -26.89 -9.56 -16.15
C ILE A 147 -28.18 -9.26 -15.36
N PRO A 148 -28.94 -8.21 -15.73
CA PRO A 148 -30.12 -7.81 -15.00
C PRO A 148 -31.14 -8.96 -14.90
N ASP A 149 -31.71 -9.15 -13.71
CA ASP A 149 -32.85 -10.06 -13.52
C ASP A 149 -34.14 -9.23 -13.66
N VAL A 150 -34.87 -9.51 -14.73
CA VAL A 150 -36.12 -8.79 -15.05
C VAL A 150 -37.20 -9.75 -15.57
N PRO A 151 -38.48 -9.45 -15.37
CA PRO A 151 -39.56 -10.19 -15.99
C PRO A 151 -39.48 -10.15 -17.52
N ARG A 152 -39.80 -11.27 -18.18
CA ARG A 152 -39.73 -11.45 -19.65
C ARG A 152 -40.35 -10.27 -20.42
N GLN A 153 -41.50 -9.78 -19.96
CA GLN A 153 -42.21 -8.66 -20.60
C GLN A 153 -41.44 -7.34 -20.59
N LYS A 154 -40.48 -7.18 -19.65
CA LYS A 154 -39.65 -5.97 -19.48
C LYS A 154 -38.23 -6.11 -20.05
N THR A 155 -37.85 -7.29 -20.52
CA THR A 155 -36.50 -7.57 -21.07
C THR A 155 -36.13 -6.61 -22.17
N GLY A 156 -36.97 -6.45 -23.19
CA GLY A 156 -36.70 -5.54 -24.31
C GLY A 156 -36.57 -4.08 -23.90
N ARG A 157 -37.34 -3.64 -22.87
CA ARG A 157 -37.25 -2.31 -22.32
C ARG A 157 -35.93 -2.11 -21.56
N MET A 158 -35.52 -3.06 -20.72
CA MET A 158 -34.26 -3.01 -19.99
C MET A 158 -33.05 -3.00 -20.93
N LEU A 159 -33.06 -3.79 -21.99
CA LEU A 159 -31.97 -3.80 -22.99
C LEU A 159 -31.83 -2.45 -23.69
N ARG A 160 -32.93 -1.76 -24.03
CA ARG A 160 -32.89 -0.41 -24.61
C ARG A 160 -32.34 0.65 -23.62
N ILE A 161 -32.67 0.52 -22.36
CA ILE A 161 -32.12 1.39 -21.30
C ILE A 161 -30.62 1.19 -21.18
N TRP A 162 -30.15 -0.06 -21.13
CA TRP A 162 -28.72 -0.36 -21.11
C TRP A 162 -27.99 0.12 -22.36
N GLN A 163 -28.60 -0.02 -23.55
CA GLN A 163 -28.03 0.53 -24.77
C GLN A 163 -27.83 2.04 -24.66
N ALA A 164 -28.84 2.77 -24.19
CA ALA A 164 -28.75 4.21 -24.00
C ALA A 164 -27.66 4.61 -22.98
N ILE A 165 -27.53 3.84 -21.90
CA ILE A 165 -26.47 4.06 -20.88
C ILE A 165 -25.08 3.85 -21.49
N LEU A 166 -24.89 2.78 -22.25
CA LEU A 166 -23.58 2.46 -22.85
C LEU A 166 -23.21 3.47 -23.94
N ASP A 167 -24.16 3.89 -24.76
CA ASP A 167 -23.98 4.91 -25.80
C ASP A 167 -23.61 6.26 -25.17
N GLU A 168 -24.33 6.67 -24.13
CA GLU A 168 -24.05 7.92 -23.42
C GLU A 168 -22.72 7.89 -22.67
N ALA A 169 -22.38 6.78 -22.03
CA ALA A 169 -21.07 6.60 -21.39
C ALA A 169 -19.94 6.71 -22.42
N GLY A 170 -20.08 6.07 -23.58
CA GLY A 170 -19.13 6.20 -24.68
C GLY A 170 -19.04 7.62 -25.24
N PHE A 171 -20.16 8.31 -25.38
CA PHE A 171 -20.20 9.71 -25.82
C PHE A 171 -19.44 10.64 -24.85
N ARG A 172 -19.57 10.40 -23.53
CA ARG A 172 -18.85 11.15 -22.48
C ARG A 172 -17.39 10.70 -22.32
N GLY A 173 -16.93 9.74 -23.13
CA GLY A 173 -15.56 9.22 -23.07
C GLY A 173 -15.30 8.29 -21.91
N TYR A 174 -16.33 7.80 -21.25
CA TYR A 174 -16.20 6.80 -20.20
C TYR A 174 -15.97 5.41 -20.79
N ARG A 175 -15.16 4.61 -20.13
CA ARG A 175 -15.00 3.20 -20.48
C ARG A 175 -15.96 2.38 -19.64
N VAL A 176 -16.64 1.44 -20.27
CA VAL A 176 -17.51 0.51 -19.57
C VAL A 176 -16.96 -0.90 -19.70
N ARG A 177 -16.87 -1.60 -18.57
CA ARG A 177 -16.42 -2.99 -18.50
C ARG A 177 -17.20 -3.78 -17.46
N ILE A 178 -17.02 -5.08 -17.45
CA ILE A 178 -17.49 -5.94 -16.38
C ILE A 178 -16.41 -6.00 -15.32
N GLY A 179 -16.74 -5.59 -14.09
CA GLY A 179 -15.91 -5.64 -12.90
C GLY A 179 -16.36 -6.72 -11.93
N GLY A 180 -15.56 -6.98 -10.88
CA GLY A 180 -15.85 -7.98 -9.87
C GLY A 180 -15.20 -9.34 -10.12
N GLN A 181 -15.21 -10.21 -9.10
CA GLN A 181 -14.71 -11.59 -9.20
C GLN A 181 -15.84 -12.58 -8.91
N ARG A 182 -16.03 -13.55 -9.79
CA ARG A 182 -16.91 -14.75 -9.74
C ARG A 182 -18.28 -14.62 -9.07
N ARG A 183 -18.39 -14.01 -7.89
CA ARG A 183 -19.66 -13.63 -7.24
C ARG A 183 -19.65 -12.14 -7.00
N GLY A 184 -20.64 -11.46 -7.57
CA GLY A 184 -20.74 -10.00 -7.50
C GLY A 184 -20.15 -9.29 -8.72
N GLU A 185 -20.07 -9.96 -9.88
CA GLU A 185 -19.81 -9.30 -11.17
C GLU A 185 -20.84 -8.19 -11.41
N HIS A 186 -20.39 -7.06 -11.92
CA HIS A 186 -21.22 -5.88 -12.15
C HIS A 186 -20.67 -5.07 -13.32
N VAL A 187 -21.49 -4.21 -13.87
CA VAL A 187 -21.05 -3.23 -14.87
C VAL A 187 -20.31 -2.12 -14.14
N THR A 188 -19.08 -1.86 -14.54
CA THR A 188 -18.23 -0.77 -14.04
C THR A 188 -18.11 0.32 -15.10
N ILE A 189 -18.38 1.56 -14.71
CA ILE A 189 -18.12 2.77 -15.50
C ILE A 189 -16.81 3.37 -14.99
N GLU A 190 -15.80 3.44 -15.85
CA GLU A 190 -14.50 4.04 -15.56
C GLU A 190 -14.46 5.47 -16.10
N ALA A 191 -14.27 6.44 -15.22
CA ALA A 191 -14.12 7.85 -15.53
C ALA A 191 -12.76 8.34 -15.03
N GLY A 192 -11.76 8.35 -15.89
CA GLY A 192 -10.38 8.66 -15.51
C GLY A 192 -9.79 7.61 -14.57
N ARG A 193 -9.61 7.97 -13.29
CA ARG A 193 -9.12 7.08 -12.22
C ARG A 193 -10.22 6.49 -11.34
N ASP A 194 -11.44 6.95 -11.54
CA ASP A 194 -12.57 6.57 -10.69
C ASP A 194 -13.39 5.47 -11.34
N GLU A 195 -13.84 4.54 -10.52
CA GLU A 195 -14.66 3.42 -10.91
C GLU A 195 -16.01 3.47 -10.20
N PHE A 196 -17.09 3.33 -10.96
CA PHE A 196 -18.45 3.36 -10.48
C PHE A 196 -19.17 2.09 -10.89
N ARG A 197 -19.73 1.44 -9.91
CA ARG A 197 -20.51 0.23 -10.12
C ARG A 197 -21.95 0.58 -10.49
N LEU A 198 -22.43 0.06 -11.61
CA LEU A 198 -23.81 0.17 -12.04
C LEU A 198 -24.46 -1.20 -12.05
N THR A 199 -25.59 -1.34 -11.39
CA THR A 199 -26.41 -2.54 -11.41
C THR A 199 -27.84 -2.18 -11.77
N GLY A 200 -28.53 -3.10 -12.41
CA GLY A 200 -29.92 -2.91 -12.78
C GLY A 200 -30.72 -4.19 -12.62
N GLY A 201 -32.02 -4.04 -12.50
CA GLY A 201 -32.93 -5.17 -12.38
C GLY A 201 -34.39 -4.74 -12.49
N GLY A 202 -35.28 -5.65 -12.22
CA GLY A 202 -36.70 -5.35 -12.28
C GLY A 202 -37.58 -6.33 -11.56
N THR A 203 -38.78 -5.86 -11.24
CA THR A 203 -39.87 -6.65 -10.69
C THR A 203 -41.09 -6.52 -11.58
N GLN A 204 -42.20 -7.20 -11.23
CA GLN A 204 -43.47 -6.98 -11.92
C GLN A 204 -43.91 -5.50 -11.89
N ASN A 205 -43.54 -4.79 -10.82
CA ASN A 205 -43.94 -3.39 -10.63
C ASN A 205 -43.09 -2.36 -11.39
N GLY A 206 -41.82 -2.66 -11.70
CA GLY A 206 -40.97 -1.70 -12.40
C GLY A 206 -39.54 -2.15 -12.58
N LEU A 207 -38.77 -1.36 -13.34
CA LEU A 207 -37.32 -1.48 -13.51
C LEU A 207 -36.62 -0.56 -12.52
N TRP A 208 -35.36 -0.88 -12.21
CA TRP A 208 -34.53 -0.08 -11.35
C TRP A 208 -33.06 -0.11 -11.78
N LEU A 209 -32.34 0.97 -11.45
CA LEU A 209 -30.89 1.11 -11.57
C LEU A 209 -30.31 1.57 -10.24
N LYS A 210 -29.09 1.16 -9.96
CA LYS A 210 -28.35 1.51 -8.77
C LYS A 210 -26.90 1.84 -9.12
N LEU A 211 -26.45 3.02 -8.74
CA LEU A 211 -25.11 3.51 -8.97
C LEU A 211 -24.40 3.74 -7.63
N HIS A 212 -23.15 3.32 -7.52
CA HIS A 212 -22.32 3.59 -6.36
C HIS A 212 -20.82 3.57 -6.74
N PRO A 213 -19.95 4.32 -6.04
CA PRO A 213 -18.53 4.26 -6.26
C PRO A 213 -17.97 2.90 -5.83
N GLU A 214 -16.96 2.39 -6.54
CA GLU A 214 -16.29 1.12 -6.19
C GLU A 214 -15.49 1.26 -4.90
N GLU A 215 -14.75 2.38 -4.72
CA GLU A 215 -14.03 2.69 -3.50
C GLU A 215 -14.92 3.39 -2.46
N GLY A 216 -14.86 2.92 -1.20
CA GLY A 216 -15.60 3.55 -0.10
C GLY A 216 -17.06 3.10 0.07
N TYR A 217 -17.43 1.98 -0.51
CA TYR A 217 -18.77 1.37 -0.51
C TYR A 217 -19.52 1.42 0.83
N ARG A 218 -18.83 1.37 1.97
CA ARG A 218 -19.45 1.27 3.30
C ARG A 218 -20.02 2.59 3.85
N ARG A 219 -19.70 3.75 3.27
CA ARG A 219 -20.07 5.07 3.82
C ARG A 219 -20.90 5.97 2.91
N GLN A 220 -20.96 5.71 1.61
CA GLN A 220 -21.74 6.55 0.70
C GLN A 220 -23.14 5.98 0.47
N LYS A 221 -24.15 6.85 0.50
CA LYS A 221 -25.53 6.49 0.17
C LYS A 221 -25.58 6.06 -1.30
N ASN A 222 -26.02 4.81 -1.54
CA ASN A 222 -26.33 4.34 -2.88
C ASN A 222 -27.35 5.26 -3.53
N THR A 223 -27.10 5.60 -4.77
CA THR A 223 -28.09 6.34 -5.55
C THR A 223 -28.93 5.34 -6.35
N PHE A 224 -30.22 5.44 -6.22
CA PHE A 224 -31.20 4.49 -6.71
C PHE A 224 -32.25 5.20 -7.56
N TRP A 225 -32.54 4.68 -8.74
CA TRP A 225 -33.60 5.13 -9.64
C TRP A 225 -34.50 3.96 -9.95
N SER A 226 -35.79 4.19 -9.97
CA SER A 226 -36.80 3.16 -10.30
C SER A 226 -37.99 3.75 -11.00
N ASP A 227 -38.71 2.90 -11.71
CA ASP A 227 -40.02 3.28 -12.25
C ASP A 227 -40.93 3.76 -11.14
N ALA A 228 -41.48 4.95 -11.30
CA ALA A 228 -42.58 5.50 -10.52
C ALA A 228 -43.76 5.76 -11.45
N GLN A 229 -44.98 5.89 -10.89
CA GLN A 229 -46.21 6.07 -11.68
C GLN A 229 -46.11 7.24 -12.66
N ASP A 230 -45.46 8.33 -12.24
CA ASP A 230 -45.38 9.57 -13.01
C ASP A 230 -44.02 9.80 -13.67
N ARG A 231 -43.04 8.89 -13.46
CA ARG A 231 -41.65 9.09 -13.93
C ARG A 231 -41.02 7.79 -14.32
N PRO A 232 -41.11 7.37 -15.59
CA PRO A 232 -40.43 6.16 -16.07
C PRO A 232 -38.91 6.29 -15.99
N LEU A 233 -38.22 5.14 -15.85
CA LEU A 233 -36.77 5.09 -15.66
C LEU A 233 -36.00 5.77 -16.80
N GLU A 234 -36.53 5.72 -18.03
CA GLU A 234 -35.94 6.38 -19.20
C GLU A 234 -35.76 7.90 -19.02
N GLN A 235 -36.68 8.55 -18.34
CA GLN A 235 -36.63 10.00 -18.07
C GLN A 235 -35.67 10.36 -16.92
N GLN A 236 -35.16 9.36 -16.21
CA GLN A 236 -34.26 9.54 -15.07
C GLN A 236 -32.80 9.33 -15.44
N LEU A 237 -32.49 8.88 -16.65
CA LEU A 237 -31.11 8.58 -17.06
C LEU A 237 -30.24 9.85 -17.11
N GLY A 238 -30.79 10.99 -17.54
CA GLY A 238 -30.08 12.27 -17.46
C GLY A 238 -29.63 12.57 -16.03
N ALA A 239 -30.57 12.52 -15.08
CA ALA A 239 -30.25 12.72 -13.65
C ALA A 239 -29.28 11.68 -13.07
N MET A 240 -29.26 10.45 -13.61
CA MET A 240 -28.27 9.43 -13.24
C MET A 240 -26.86 9.85 -13.68
N PHE A 241 -26.72 10.32 -14.90
CA PHE A 241 -25.43 10.80 -15.41
C PHE A 241 -24.98 12.09 -14.73
N ASP A 242 -25.89 13.02 -14.45
CA ASP A 242 -25.60 14.23 -13.68
C ASP A 242 -25.05 13.87 -12.27
N ARG A 243 -25.64 12.86 -11.64
CA ARG A 243 -25.16 12.37 -10.37
C ARG A 243 -23.79 11.71 -10.48
N LEU A 244 -23.54 10.97 -11.55
CA LEU A 244 -22.22 10.39 -11.84
C LEU A 244 -21.15 11.48 -11.99
N GLU A 245 -21.43 12.54 -12.78
CA GLU A 245 -20.53 13.69 -12.95
C GLU A 245 -20.19 14.38 -11.62
N LEU A 246 -21.21 14.61 -10.79
CA LEU A 246 -21.01 15.19 -9.45
C LEU A 246 -20.14 14.27 -8.55
N MET A 247 -20.31 12.98 -8.67
CA MET A 247 -19.49 12.01 -7.91
C MET A 247 -18.03 12.00 -8.40
N ILE A 248 -17.81 12.06 -9.70
CA ILE A 248 -16.49 12.16 -10.30
C ILE A 248 -15.80 13.45 -9.84
N LYS A 249 -16.48 14.59 -9.94
CA LYS A 249 -15.94 15.88 -9.49
C LYS A 249 -15.55 15.86 -8.02
N ALA A 250 -16.44 15.38 -7.16
CA ALA A 250 -16.15 15.24 -5.73
C ALA A 250 -14.98 14.27 -5.43
N ALA A 251 -14.79 13.23 -6.24
CA ALA A 251 -13.67 12.30 -6.10
C ALA A 251 -12.34 12.95 -6.51
N VAL A 252 -12.35 13.77 -7.57
CA VAL A 252 -11.18 14.55 -8.00
C VAL A 252 -10.78 15.57 -6.94
N GLU A 253 -11.73 16.39 -6.47
CA GLU A 253 -11.49 17.42 -5.44
C GLU A 253 -10.93 16.80 -4.14
N ARG A 254 -11.47 15.66 -3.72
CA ARG A 254 -10.98 14.96 -2.52
C ARG A 254 -9.53 14.50 -2.69
N ARG A 255 -9.15 13.92 -3.84
CA ARG A 255 -7.78 13.49 -4.11
C ARG A 255 -6.80 14.66 -4.13
N GLU A 256 -7.16 15.75 -4.80
CA GLU A 256 -6.34 16.94 -4.82
C GLU A 256 -6.11 17.51 -3.41
N GLU A 257 -7.12 17.44 -2.55
CA GLU A 257 -7.00 17.85 -1.15
C GLU A 257 -6.11 16.89 -0.35
N GLU A 258 -6.28 15.56 -0.53
CA GLU A 258 -5.44 14.54 0.08
C GLU A 258 -3.97 14.69 -0.33
N ASP A 259 -3.71 14.94 -1.63
CA ASP A 259 -2.37 15.17 -2.17
C ASP A 259 -1.74 16.46 -1.59
N ARG A 260 -2.53 17.55 -1.49
CA ARG A 260 -2.08 18.80 -0.85
C ARG A 260 -1.70 18.57 0.61
N GLN A 261 -2.57 17.89 1.36
CA GLN A 261 -2.29 17.58 2.77
C GLN A 261 -1.10 16.65 2.93
N ALA A 262 -0.93 15.65 2.06
CA ALA A 262 0.22 14.76 2.07
C ALA A 262 1.53 15.53 1.79
N ALA A 263 1.52 16.42 0.79
CA ALA A 263 2.66 17.27 0.47
C ALA A 263 3.01 18.25 1.63
N GLU A 264 2.01 18.79 2.31
CA GLU A 264 2.23 19.67 3.46
C GLU A 264 2.81 18.90 4.66
N ARG A 265 2.27 17.70 4.97
CA ARG A 265 2.82 16.83 6.02
C ARG A 265 4.28 16.48 5.72
N GLN A 266 4.59 16.15 4.48
CA GLN A 266 5.96 15.84 4.04
C GLN A 266 6.91 17.02 4.26
N ARG A 267 6.52 18.22 3.82
CA ARG A 267 7.33 19.44 4.01
C ARG A 267 7.58 19.76 5.48
N ARG A 268 6.54 19.63 6.33
CA ARG A 268 6.67 19.84 7.78
C ARG A 268 7.63 18.84 8.40
N TRP A 269 7.52 17.59 8.01
CA TRP A 269 8.41 16.53 8.49
C TRP A 269 9.88 16.79 8.07
N GLU A 270 10.13 17.11 6.80
CA GLU A 270 11.47 17.42 6.29
C GLU A 270 12.11 18.61 7.01
N ALA A 271 11.33 19.67 7.26
CA ALA A 271 11.78 20.84 8.00
C ALA A 271 12.12 20.48 9.47
N ALA A 272 11.30 19.64 10.10
CA ALA A 272 11.56 19.17 11.46
C ALA A 272 12.82 18.30 11.52
N MET A 273 13.03 17.40 10.57
CA MET A 273 14.24 16.57 10.46
C MET A 273 15.50 17.41 10.26
N ALA A 274 15.43 18.44 9.41
CA ALA A 274 16.56 19.36 9.21
C ALA A 274 16.90 20.13 10.49
N LYS A 275 15.88 20.58 11.24
CA LYS A 275 16.05 21.24 12.54
C LYS A 275 16.64 20.28 13.58
N ALA A 276 16.11 19.07 13.67
CA ALA A 276 16.58 18.04 14.61
C ALA A 276 18.08 17.70 14.39
N ARG A 277 18.52 17.57 13.14
CA ARG A 277 19.95 17.35 12.81
C ARG A 277 20.83 18.51 13.29
N LYS A 278 20.38 19.75 13.14
CA LYS A 278 21.13 20.91 13.63
C LYS A 278 21.21 20.91 15.17
N GLN A 279 20.10 20.59 15.84
CA GLN A 279 20.05 20.52 17.30
C GLN A 279 20.95 19.42 17.86
N PHE A 280 20.92 18.23 17.22
CA PHE A 280 21.80 17.14 17.56
C PHE A 280 23.28 17.53 17.44
N ALA A 281 23.67 18.13 16.30
CA ALA A 281 25.05 18.55 16.08
C ALA A 281 25.51 19.61 17.11
N GLU A 282 24.62 20.52 17.46
CA GLU A 282 24.91 21.53 18.48
C GLU A 282 25.04 20.92 19.87
N GLN A 283 24.18 20.00 20.23
CA GLN A 283 24.25 19.28 21.51
C GLN A 283 25.54 18.45 21.60
N HIS A 284 25.89 17.73 20.56
CA HIS A 284 27.13 16.98 20.50
C HIS A 284 28.39 17.86 20.71
N ARG A 285 28.39 19.04 20.08
CA ARG A 285 29.49 20.01 20.31
C ARG A 285 29.59 20.48 21.75
N LYS A 286 28.44 20.73 22.39
CA LYS A 286 28.39 21.15 23.80
C LYS A 286 28.90 20.06 24.73
N ASP A 287 28.53 18.83 24.47
CA ASP A 287 28.92 17.69 25.29
C ASP A 287 30.41 17.38 25.14
N ALA A 288 30.93 17.40 23.90
CA ALA A 288 32.36 17.28 23.63
C ALA A 288 33.18 18.42 24.22
N LEU A 289 32.64 19.65 24.28
CA LEU A 289 33.32 20.77 24.94
C LEU A 289 33.40 20.55 26.45
N ARG A 290 32.33 20.07 27.11
CA ARG A 290 32.34 19.78 28.56
C ARG A 290 33.37 18.70 28.89
N GLU A 291 33.35 17.59 28.16
CA GLU A 291 34.29 16.51 28.30
C GLU A 291 35.74 17.02 28.21
N ARG A 292 36.08 17.80 27.19
CA ARG A 292 37.44 18.36 27.04
C ARG A 292 37.84 19.34 28.14
N ILE A 293 36.89 20.12 28.65
CA ILE A 293 37.18 21.00 29.80
C ILE A 293 37.49 20.18 31.04
N ASP A 294 36.77 19.10 31.28
CA ASP A 294 37.00 18.27 32.46
C ASP A 294 38.33 17.52 32.34
N GLU A 295 38.67 16.93 31.16
CA GLU A 295 39.98 16.33 30.87
C GLU A 295 41.15 17.36 31.02
N ALA A 296 40.97 18.58 30.55
CA ALA A 296 42.01 19.62 30.70
C ALA A 296 42.26 19.96 32.16
N ARG A 297 41.17 20.07 32.97
CA ARG A 297 41.30 20.31 34.41
C ARG A 297 42.01 19.16 35.11
N GLU A 298 41.64 17.90 34.80
CA GLU A 298 42.30 16.73 35.34
C GLU A 298 43.80 16.71 35.00
N ALA A 299 44.16 17.02 33.76
CA ALA A 299 45.55 17.10 33.34
C ALA A 299 46.33 18.19 34.11
N GLU A 300 45.71 19.35 34.40
CA GLU A 300 46.30 20.43 35.16
C GLU A 300 46.50 20.02 36.63
N ASP A 301 45.47 19.43 37.26
CA ASP A 301 45.55 18.90 38.63
C ASP A 301 46.65 17.84 38.79
N ILE A 302 46.81 16.94 37.85
CA ILE A 302 47.84 15.89 37.85
C ILE A 302 49.24 16.57 37.70
N ARG A 303 49.38 17.57 36.85
CA ARG A 303 50.67 18.30 36.74
C ARG A 303 51.02 19.03 38.02
N ALA A 304 50.05 19.66 38.68
CA ALA A 304 50.27 20.30 39.99
C ALA A 304 50.69 19.28 41.04
N TYR A 305 50.02 18.10 41.08
CA TYR A 305 50.41 16.99 41.95
C TYR A 305 51.83 16.48 41.67
N ALA A 306 52.17 16.25 40.41
CA ALA A 306 53.51 15.82 40.02
C ALA A 306 54.61 16.85 40.40
N ALA A 307 54.33 18.14 40.30
CA ALA A 307 55.23 19.21 40.75
C ALA A 307 55.40 19.20 42.28
N ALA A 308 54.30 19.01 43.03
CA ALA A 308 54.38 18.89 44.50
C ALA A 308 55.21 17.66 44.94
N LEU A 309 55.04 16.54 44.27
CA LEU A 309 55.87 15.33 44.53
C LEU A 309 57.36 15.58 44.29
N ARG A 310 57.74 16.28 43.22
CA ARG A 310 59.15 16.61 42.96
C ARG A 310 59.73 17.55 44.05
N CYS A 311 58.95 18.51 44.51
CA CYS A 311 59.35 19.34 45.64
C CYS A 311 59.53 18.53 46.93
N SER A 312 58.60 17.59 47.19
CA SER A 312 58.69 16.75 48.39
C SER A 312 59.87 15.76 48.36
N ALA A 313 60.31 15.34 47.17
CA ALA A 313 61.46 14.45 47.00
C ALA A 313 62.75 14.99 47.61
N GLU A 314 62.88 16.31 47.80
CA GLU A 314 64.03 16.94 48.46
C GLU A 314 64.07 16.63 49.98
N THR A 315 62.93 16.40 50.57
CA THR A 315 62.77 16.19 52.04
C THR A 315 62.55 14.72 52.43
N VAL A 316 62.37 13.82 51.49
CA VAL A 316 62.14 12.38 51.68
C VAL A 316 63.48 11.63 51.87
N ASP A 317 63.39 10.50 52.58
CA ASP A 317 64.55 9.59 52.74
C ASP A 317 65.19 9.29 51.38
N PRO A 318 66.54 9.38 51.27
CA PRO A 318 67.27 9.12 50.02
C PRO A 318 66.94 7.79 49.35
N SER A 319 66.63 6.72 50.12
CA SER A 319 66.25 5.43 49.61
C SER A 319 64.93 5.42 48.83
N ARG A 320 64.03 6.38 49.06
CA ARG A 320 62.73 6.49 48.43
C ARG A 320 62.68 7.63 47.40
N ARG A 321 63.68 8.43 47.27
CA ARG A 321 63.70 9.62 46.41
C ARG A 321 63.51 9.25 44.94
N ASP A 322 64.18 8.23 44.47
CA ASP A 322 64.10 7.80 43.07
C ASP A 322 62.72 7.30 42.71
N ASP A 323 62.04 6.55 43.62
CA ASP A 323 60.66 6.10 43.43
C ASP A 323 59.68 7.26 43.34
N VAL A 324 59.84 8.29 44.18
CA VAL A 324 58.97 9.47 44.15
C VAL A 324 59.17 10.24 42.86
N ILE A 325 60.40 10.41 42.38
CA ILE A 325 60.73 11.09 41.11
C ILE A 325 60.17 10.29 39.92
N ALA A 326 60.32 8.94 39.94
CA ALA A 326 59.78 8.12 38.89
C ALA A 326 58.24 8.23 38.79
N TRP A 327 57.58 8.18 39.95
CA TRP A 327 56.11 8.39 40.03
C TRP A 327 55.68 9.77 39.53
N ALA A 328 56.35 10.82 39.93
CA ALA A 328 56.06 12.19 39.44
C ALA A 328 56.30 12.35 37.93
N THR A 329 57.28 11.64 37.37
CA THR A 329 57.57 11.66 35.95
C THR A 329 56.48 10.92 35.17
N TRP A 330 56.05 9.75 35.67
CA TRP A 330 54.93 9.03 35.09
C TRP A 330 53.66 9.86 35.11
N ALA A 331 53.31 10.49 36.28
CA ALA A 331 52.11 11.32 36.39
C ALA A 331 52.16 12.51 35.40
N GLN A 332 53.33 13.14 35.18
CA GLN A 332 53.47 14.19 34.19
C GLN A 332 53.20 13.69 32.76
N THR A 333 53.72 12.50 32.40
CA THR A 333 53.53 11.91 31.09
C THR A 333 52.05 11.60 30.89
N TYR A 334 51.41 10.99 31.88
CA TYR A 334 49.96 10.71 31.84
C TYR A 334 49.11 11.95 31.65
N ALA A 335 49.43 13.04 32.38
CA ALA A 335 48.75 14.32 32.20
C ALA A 335 48.90 14.89 30.79
N ASP A 336 50.05 14.71 30.17
CA ASP A 336 50.29 15.15 28.78
C ASP A 336 49.56 14.28 27.76
N GLU A 337 49.31 13.00 28.04
CA GLU A 337 48.55 12.08 27.20
C GLU A 337 47.03 12.40 27.22
N ILE A 338 46.48 12.74 28.38
CA ILE A 338 45.03 13.06 28.51
C ILE A 338 44.70 14.50 28.12
N ASP A 339 45.68 15.39 28.00
CA ASP A 339 45.43 16.84 27.75
C ASP A 339 44.82 17.07 26.36
N PRO A 340 43.57 17.45 26.25
CA PRO A 340 42.90 17.67 24.97
C PRO A 340 43.42 18.91 24.22
N VAL A 341 44.02 19.87 24.91
CA VAL A 341 44.62 21.08 24.29
C VAL A 341 45.84 20.67 23.46
N ARG A 342 46.63 19.71 23.91
CA ARG A 342 47.78 19.17 23.19
C ARG A 342 47.38 18.17 22.10
N ASN A 343 46.45 17.30 22.39
CA ASN A 343 46.21 16.11 21.57
C ASN A 343 44.99 16.25 20.65
N ARG A 344 44.00 17.11 20.98
CA ARG A 344 42.70 17.20 20.29
C ARG A 344 42.21 18.67 20.16
N ALA A 345 43.08 19.59 19.80
CA ALA A 345 42.82 21.05 19.77
C ALA A 345 41.76 21.47 18.71
N GLY A 346 41.38 20.59 17.78
CA GLY A 346 40.43 20.93 16.70
C GLY A 346 38.94 20.81 17.10
N THR A 347 38.05 21.27 16.23
CA THR A 347 36.60 21.07 16.38
C THR A 347 36.30 19.57 16.34
N PRO A 348 35.49 19.04 17.28
CA PRO A 348 35.13 17.63 17.28
C PRO A 348 34.30 17.26 16.03
N ALA A 349 34.59 16.12 15.43
CA ALA A 349 33.75 15.59 14.36
C ALA A 349 32.37 15.27 14.92
N THR A 350 31.30 15.71 14.24
CA THR A 350 29.95 15.38 14.61
C THR A 350 29.60 14.06 13.89
N PRO A 351 29.23 13.00 14.59
CA PRO A 351 28.81 11.76 13.96
C PRO A 351 27.51 11.98 13.18
N GLU A 352 27.29 11.17 12.17
CA GLU A 352 26.01 11.18 11.46
C GLU A 352 24.91 10.58 12.37
N PRO A 353 23.85 11.36 12.69
CA PRO A 353 22.84 10.90 13.62
C PRO A 353 21.99 9.79 13.02
N GLY A 354 21.79 8.73 13.76
CA GLY A 354 20.76 7.74 13.48
C GLY A 354 19.35 8.30 13.69
N ARG A 355 18.35 7.53 13.29
CA ARG A 355 16.94 7.97 13.45
C ARG A 355 16.54 8.12 14.91
N ASP A 356 16.99 7.20 15.76
CA ASP A 356 16.68 7.21 17.19
C ASP A 356 17.35 8.40 17.91
N ASP A 357 18.55 8.81 17.46
CA ASP A 357 19.25 9.97 18.00
C ASP A 357 18.51 11.28 17.72
N LEU A 358 17.71 11.33 16.66
CA LEU A 358 16.90 12.49 16.29
C LEU A 358 15.56 12.55 17.02
N ALA A 359 15.04 11.44 17.53
CA ALA A 359 13.73 11.36 18.16
C ALA A 359 13.49 12.41 19.27
N PRO A 360 14.45 12.71 20.18
CA PRO A 360 14.28 13.73 21.23
C PRO A 360 14.05 15.15 20.69
N TYR A 361 14.50 15.44 19.47
CA TYR A 361 14.43 16.76 18.84
C TYR A 361 13.23 16.94 17.92
N LEU A 362 12.44 15.87 17.67
CA LEU A 362 11.31 15.88 16.75
C LEU A 362 9.98 16.27 17.40
N HIS A 363 9.94 16.47 18.73
CA HIS A 363 8.76 16.96 19.47
C HIS A 363 7.47 16.21 19.12
N GLY A 364 7.54 14.87 19.08
CA GLY A 364 6.40 13.99 18.82
C GLY A 364 6.18 13.60 17.36
N LEU A 365 6.96 14.11 16.43
CA LEU A 365 6.97 13.62 15.06
C LEU A 365 7.78 12.32 14.97
N SER A 366 7.32 11.40 14.11
CA SER A 366 8.02 10.14 13.88
C SER A 366 9.32 10.35 13.10
N PRO A 367 10.45 9.75 13.51
CA PRO A 367 11.69 9.78 12.73
C PRO A 367 11.62 8.89 11.47
N TRP A 368 10.54 8.10 11.31
CA TRP A 368 10.40 7.11 10.24
C TRP A 368 9.60 7.63 9.03
N GLY A 369 8.92 8.74 9.18
CA GLY A 369 8.12 9.34 8.12
C GLY A 369 7.05 10.29 8.66
N PRO A 370 6.42 11.06 7.77
CA PRO A 370 5.31 11.92 8.13
C PRO A 370 4.10 11.05 8.54
N SER A 371 3.56 11.31 9.72
CA SER A 371 2.34 10.69 10.26
C SER A 371 1.09 11.49 9.88
#